data_fc8ca48c500baace1b68317e2475606d
#
_entry.id   fc8ca48c500baace1b68317e2475606d
#
_cell.length_a   1.000
_cell.length_b   1.000
_cell.length_c   1.000
_cell.angle_alpha   90.00
_cell.angle_beta   90.00
_cell.angle_gamma   90.00
#
_symmetry.space_group_name_H-M   'P 1'
#
loop_
_entity.id
_entity.type
_entity.pdbx_description
1 polymer ?
#
loop_
_entity_poly.entity_id
_entity_poly.type
_entity_poly.pdbx_seq_one_letter_code
_entity_poly.pdbx_strand_id
1 'polypeptide(L)'
;VLIDAEWDEMKDGKTIEDAVNYAKSRGVKPMIWYNSSVGWINGAPGPKFRLNKPEDREREFAWCEQLGVAGVKIDFFSGDNQMNMDYYIELMECAARHHLMVNFHGATVPRGWQRTYPNMLSTEGVYGAEWYNNVPTFTDKAAAHNATLPFTRNVIGPMDYTPCAFSDSQHPHITSHAHELALTALFESG
;
A
#
# COMPACT_ATOMS: atom_id res chain seq x y z
N VAL A 1 -11.15 -1.72 3.75
CA VAL A 1 -10.21 -1.71 4.89
C VAL A 1 -8.98 -2.54 4.54
N LEU A 2 -7.80 -2.09 4.97
CA LEU A 2 -6.56 -2.84 4.86
C LEU A 2 -6.28 -3.57 6.19
N ILE A 3 -5.97 -4.87 6.09
CA ILE A 3 -5.37 -5.65 7.17
C ILE A 3 -3.89 -5.68 6.85
N ASP A 4 -3.12 -4.93 7.64
CA ASP A 4 -1.71 -4.65 7.36
C ASP A 4 -0.78 -5.81 7.75
N ALA A 5 0.53 -5.58 7.79
CA ALA A 5 1.57 -6.58 7.98
C ALA A 5 1.35 -7.54 9.16
N GLU A 6 2.02 -8.70 9.14
CA GLU A 6 2.00 -9.73 10.19
C GLU A 6 0.64 -10.41 10.40
N TRP A 7 -0.28 -10.32 9.45
CA TRP A 7 -1.58 -10.99 9.55
C TRP A 7 -1.47 -12.52 9.57
N ASP A 8 -0.38 -13.08 9.10
CA ASP A 8 -0.08 -14.53 9.17
C ASP A 8 0.47 -14.95 10.54
N GLU A 9 0.75 -14.00 11.44
CA GLU A 9 1.19 -14.21 12.81
C GLU A 9 0.13 -13.78 13.85
N MET A 10 -1.14 -13.74 13.47
CA MET A 10 -2.24 -13.36 14.37
C MET A 10 -2.27 -14.25 15.61
N LYS A 11 -2.56 -13.61 16.76
CA LYS A 11 -2.57 -14.26 18.07
C LYS A 11 -3.99 -14.51 18.56
N ASP A 12 -4.11 -15.17 19.69
CA ASP A 12 -5.38 -15.42 20.40
C ASP A 12 -6.38 -16.31 19.62
N GLY A 13 -5.84 -17.22 18.80
CA GLY A 13 -6.65 -18.18 18.04
C GLY A 13 -7.49 -17.56 16.94
N LYS A 14 -7.25 -16.30 16.58
CA LYS A 14 -7.86 -15.63 15.43
C LYS A 14 -7.03 -15.86 14.18
N THR A 15 -7.71 -15.86 13.05
CA THR A 15 -7.09 -16.04 11.73
C THR A 15 -7.43 -14.88 10.80
N ILE A 16 -6.69 -14.76 9.71
CA ILE A 16 -6.99 -13.79 8.67
C ILE A 16 -8.39 -14.04 8.06
N GLU A 17 -8.80 -15.29 7.97
CA GLU A 17 -10.14 -15.68 7.50
C GLU A 17 -11.23 -15.11 8.41
N ASP A 18 -11.04 -15.14 9.73
CA ASP A 18 -11.98 -14.54 10.69
C ASP A 18 -12.10 -13.04 10.47
N ALA A 19 -10.98 -12.35 10.30
CA ALA A 19 -10.94 -10.91 10.07
C ALA A 19 -11.61 -10.51 8.75
N VAL A 20 -11.29 -11.23 7.67
CA VAL A 20 -11.89 -11.02 6.34
C VAL A 20 -13.39 -11.29 6.37
N ASN A 21 -13.83 -12.40 6.97
CA ASN A 21 -15.24 -12.73 7.08
C ASN A 21 -16.01 -11.72 7.94
N TYR A 22 -15.40 -11.23 9.00
CA TYR A 22 -16.00 -10.16 9.80
C TYR A 22 -16.16 -8.88 8.99
N ALA A 23 -15.14 -8.42 8.29
CA ALA A 23 -15.21 -7.23 7.44
C ALA A 23 -16.34 -7.37 6.39
N LYS A 24 -16.39 -8.51 5.70
CA LYS A 24 -17.44 -8.81 4.71
C LYS A 24 -18.84 -8.80 5.33
N SER A 25 -19.00 -9.34 6.52
CA SER A 25 -20.30 -9.33 7.24
C SER A 25 -20.80 -7.93 7.57
N ARG A 26 -19.88 -6.95 7.61
CA ARG A 26 -20.18 -5.53 7.84
C ARG A 26 -20.29 -4.72 6.55
N GLY A 27 -20.29 -5.37 5.37
CA GLY A 27 -20.33 -4.72 4.06
C GLY A 27 -19.03 -4.02 3.68
N VAL A 28 -17.93 -4.32 4.36
CA VAL A 28 -16.61 -3.74 4.11
C VAL A 28 -15.79 -4.66 3.22
N LYS A 29 -15.16 -4.10 2.19
CA LYS A 29 -14.25 -4.82 1.30
C LYS A 29 -12.84 -4.84 1.92
N PRO A 30 -12.32 -6.01 2.33
CA PRO A 30 -10.97 -6.10 2.90
C PRO A 30 -9.89 -6.18 1.83
N MET A 31 -8.75 -5.59 2.12
CA MET A 31 -7.47 -5.82 1.45
C MET A 31 -6.49 -6.41 2.46
N ILE A 32 -5.50 -7.15 1.99
CA ILE A 32 -4.45 -7.72 2.84
C ILE A 32 -3.06 -7.36 2.33
N TRP A 33 -2.11 -7.30 3.24
CA TRP A 33 -0.77 -6.83 2.99
C TRP A 33 0.22 -7.97 2.69
N TYR A 34 1.21 -7.70 1.82
CA TYR A 34 2.32 -8.60 1.50
C TYR A 34 3.64 -7.84 1.44
N ASN A 35 4.71 -8.49 1.87
CA ASN A 35 6.07 -8.07 1.53
C ASN A 35 6.41 -8.56 0.11
N SER A 36 6.90 -7.67 -0.74
CA SER A 36 7.35 -8.03 -2.09
C SER A 36 8.49 -9.04 -2.09
N SER A 37 9.27 -9.03 -1.00
CA SER A 37 10.47 -9.86 -0.79
C SER A 37 11.57 -9.70 -1.84
N VAL A 38 11.66 -8.51 -2.41
CA VAL A 38 12.76 -8.11 -3.31
C VAL A 38 13.54 -6.89 -2.79
N GLY A 39 12.97 -6.13 -1.85
CA GLY A 39 13.62 -5.00 -1.19
C GLY A 39 14.07 -5.32 0.23
N TRP A 40 13.42 -4.68 1.23
CA TRP A 40 13.71 -4.94 2.62
C TRP A 40 13.13 -6.29 3.07
N ILE A 41 14.01 -7.22 3.44
CA ILE A 41 13.67 -8.59 3.81
C ILE A 41 14.07 -8.89 5.25
N ASN A 42 15.33 -8.60 5.60
CA ASN A 42 15.86 -8.92 6.93
C ASN A 42 15.32 -7.95 7.97
N GLY A 43 14.63 -8.48 8.97
CA GLY A 43 13.96 -7.68 9.99
C GLY A 43 12.66 -7.00 9.54
N ALA A 44 12.27 -7.17 8.27
CA ALA A 44 10.99 -6.67 7.78
C ALA A 44 9.84 -7.55 8.23
N PRO A 45 8.62 -6.99 8.37
CA PRO A 45 7.43 -7.78 8.67
C PRO A 45 7.06 -8.74 7.53
N GLY A 46 6.27 -9.77 7.85
CA GLY A 46 5.68 -10.73 6.91
C GLY A 46 4.22 -10.44 6.57
N PRO A 47 3.62 -11.28 5.70
CA PRO A 47 4.19 -12.48 5.06
C PRO A 47 5.21 -12.18 3.97
N LYS A 48 6.23 -13.03 3.89
CA LYS A 48 7.33 -12.93 2.93
C LYS A 48 7.36 -14.14 2.00
N PHE A 49 7.97 -13.95 0.81
CA PHE A 49 8.25 -14.99 -0.19
C PHE A 49 7.01 -15.71 -0.76
N ARG A 50 5.82 -15.11 -0.62
CA ARG A 50 4.59 -15.70 -1.15
C ARG A 50 4.30 -15.32 -2.61
N LEU A 51 4.93 -14.24 -3.12
CA LEU A 51 4.61 -13.68 -4.43
C LEU A 51 5.75 -13.75 -5.44
N ASN A 52 6.95 -14.16 -5.04
CA ASN A 52 8.16 -14.06 -5.87
C ASN A 52 8.16 -15.00 -7.07
N LYS A 53 7.67 -16.23 -6.91
CA LYS A 53 7.59 -17.20 -7.98
C LYS A 53 6.20 -17.16 -8.63
N PRO A 54 6.12 -17.29 -9.96
CA PRO A 54 4.84 -17.26 -10.66
C PRO A 54 3.80 -18.26 -10.11
N GLU A 55 4.21 -19.48 -9.83
CA GLU A 55 3.34 -20.54 -9.29
C GLU A 55 2.86 -20.29 -7.86
N ASP A 56 3.71 -19.68 -7.03
CA ASP A 56 3.34 -19.31 -5.66
C ASP A 56 2.38 -18.12 -5.67
N ARG A 57 2.64 -17.13 -6.50
CA ARG A 57 1.79 -15.95 -6.70
C ARG A 57 0.41 -16.33 -7.22
N GLU A 58 0.34 -17.21 -8.21
CA GLU A 58 -0.92 -17.70 -8.76
C GLU A 58 -1.76 -18.39 -7.69
N ARG A 59 -1.13 -19.27 -6.89
CA ARG A 59 -1.81 -19.97 -5.78
C ARG A 59 -2.28 -19.01 -4.68
N GLU A 60 -1.45 -18.05 -4.32
CA GLU A 60 -1.76 -17.08 -3.27
C GLU A 60 -2.92 -16.16 -3.68
N PHE A 61 -2.91 -15.66 -4.91
CA PHE A 61 -3.99 -14.79 -5.39
C PHE A 61 -5.30 -15.55 -5.64
N ALA A 62 -5.22 -16.82 -6.07
CA ALA A 62 -6.40 -17.68 -6.13
C ALA A 62 -7.02 -17.90 -4.74
N TRP A 63 -6.19 -18.07 -3.71
CA TRP A 63 -6.65 -18.15 -2.32
C TRP A 63 -7.29 -16.83 -1.86
N CYS A 64 -6.69 -15.67 -2.16
CA CYS A 64 -7.27 -14.35 -1.86
C CYS A 64 -8.65 -14.18 -2.48
N GLU A 65 -8.82 -14.56 -3.75
CA GLU A 65 -10.10 -14.52 -4.46
C GLU A 65 -11.14 -15.42 -3.78
N GLN A 66 -10.79 -16.66 -3.46
CA GLN A 66 -11.69 -17.61 -2.78
C GLN A 66 -12.11 -17.10 -1.40
N LEU A 67 -11.21 -16.49 -0.65
CA LEU A 67 -11.50 -15.87 0.64
C LEU A 67 -12.42 -14.64 0.52
N GLY A 68 -12.42 -14.00 -0.64
CA GLY A 68 -13.20 -12.80 -0.94
C GLY A 68 -12.50 -11.52 -0.50
N VAL A 69 -11.19 -11.50 -0.55
CA VAL A 69 -10.35 -10.31 -0.44
C VAL A 69 -10.54 -9.46 -1.70
N ALA A 70 -10.68 -8.16 -1.53
CA ALA A 70 -10.91 -7.24 -2.65
C ALA A 70 -9.63 -6.79 -3.34
N GLY A 71 -8.51 -6.93 -2.67
CA GLY A 71 -7.21 -6.52 -3.21
C GLY A 71 -6.06 -6.78 -2.25
N VAL A 72 -4.87 -6.44 -2.72
CA VAL A 72 -3.63 -6.63 -1.98
C VAL A 72 -2.82 -5.33 -1.95
N LYS A 73 -2.20 -5.04 -0.79
CA LYS A 73 -1.12 -4.06 -0.67
C LYS A 73 0.20 -4.83 -0.71
N ILE A 74 1.12 -4.44 -1.58
CA ILE A 74 2.42 -5.09 -1.73
C ILE A 74 3.51 -4.05 -1.48
N ASP A 75 4.39 -4.33 -0.54
CA ASP A 75 5.32 -3.36 0.03
C ASP A 75 6.79 -3.75 -0.12
N PHE A 76 7.70 -2.79 0.08
CA PHE A 76 9.15 -2.96 0.15
C PHE A 76 9.83 -3.43 -1.13
N PHE A 77 9.56 -2.75 -2.24
CA PHE A 77 10.32 -2.98 -3.48
C PHE A 77 11.73 -2.37 -3.42
N SER A 78 12.64 -2.87 -4.26
CA SER A 78 14.06 -2.53 -4.24
C SER A 78 14.49 -1.45 -5.25
N GLY A 79 13.56 -0.64 -5.72
CA GLY A 79 13.85 0.46 -6.66
C GLY A 79 13.29 0.25 -8.07
N ASP A 80 13.91 0.93 -9.05
CA ASP A 80 13.38 1.12 -10.39
C ASP A 80 14.15 0.36 -11.48
N ASN A 81 14.84 -0.72 -11.12
CA ASN A 81 15.53 -1.55 -12.11
C ASN A 81 14.54 -2.40 -12.92
N GLN A 82 15.00 -2.93 -14.07
CA GLN A 82 14.15 -3.69 -14.98
C GLN A 82 13.44 -4.87 -14.31
N MET A 83 14.13 -5.60 -13.45
CA MET A 83 13.56 -6.74 -12.73
C MET A 83 12.34 -6.33 -11.89
N ASN A 84 12.44 -5.21 -11.17
CA ASN A 84 11.30 -4.69 -10.40
C ASN A 84 10.18 -4.20 -11.32
N MET A 85 10.49 -3.53 -12.43
CA MET A 85 9.48 -3.07 -13.39
C MET A 85 8.69 -4.24 -13.97
N ASP A 86 9.36 -5.30 -14.36
CA ASP A 86 8.73 -6.52 -14.84
C ASP A 86 7.87 -7.17 -13.74
N TYR A 87 8.38 -7.21 -12.53
CA TYR A 87 7.67 -7.78 -11.39
C TYR A 87 6.37 -7.01 -11.04
N TYR A 88 6.36 -5.67 -11.09
CA TYR A 88 5.14 -4.88 -10.93
C TYR A 88 4.07 -5.28 -11.96
N ILE A 89 4.47 -5.43 -13.22
CA ILE A 89 3.56 -5.82 -14.31
C ILE A 89 3.01 -7.22 -14.07
N GLU A 90 3.88 -8.19 -13.77
CA GLU A 90 3.48 -9.57 -13.48
C GLU A 90 2.51 -9.66 -12.28
N LEU A 91 2.73 -8.86 -11.23
CA LEU A 91 1.84 -8.78 -10.08
C LEU A 91 0.46 -8.26 -10.48
N MET A 92 0.40 -7.15 -11.23
CA MET A 92 -0.87 -6.58 -11.69
C MET A 92 -1.65 -7.52 -12.59
N GLU A 93 -0.97 -8.19 -13.54
CA GLU A 93 -1.60 -9.14 -14.45
C GLU A 93 -2.12 -10.39 -13.73
N CYS A 94 -1.35 -10.93 -12.79
CA CYS A 94 -1.79 -12.05 -11.98
C CYS A 94 -2.98 -11.66 -11.10
N ALA A 95 -2.90 -10.52 -10.41
CA ALA A 95 -3.98 -10.01 -9.57
C ALA A 95 -5.28 -9.76 -10.38
N ALA A 96 -5.15 -9.24 -11.60
CA ALA A 96 -6.30 -9.04 -12.48
C ALA A 96 -7.02 -10.34 -12.83
N ARG A 97 -6.27 -11.44 -13.08
CA ARG A 97 -6.87 -12.77 -13.34
C ARG A 97 -7.70 -13.28 -12.16
N HIS A 98 -7.35 -12.86 -10.94
CA HIS A 98 -8.02 -13.23 -9.70
C HIS A 98 -8.93 -12.12 -9.14
N HIS A 99 -9.32 -11.14 -9.98
CA HIS A 99 -10.23 -10.06 -9.62
C HIS A 99 -9.78 -9.21 -8.42
N LEU A 100 -8.46 -9.08 -8.22
CA LEU A 100 -7.86 -8.34 -7.11
C LEU A 100 -7.38 -6.96 -7.55
N MET A 101 -7.67 -5.96 -6.74
CA MET A 101 -7.04 -4.64 -6.83
C MET A 101 -5.64 -4.69 -6.21
N VAL A 102 -4.74 -3.81 -6.66
CA VAL A 102 -3.36 -3.75 -6.17
C VAL A 102 -3.01 -2.34 -5.72
N ASN A 103 -2.42 -2.24 -4.53
CA ASN A 103 -1.79 -1.02 -4.02
C ASN A 103 -0.31 -1.30 -3.73
N PHE A 104 0.60 -0.50 -4.30
CA PHE A 104 2.04 -0.67 -4.13
C PHE A 104 2.61 0.33 -3.13
N HIS A 105 3.39 -0.17 -2.15
CA HIS A 105 4.13 0.62 -1.16
C HIS A 105 5.62 0.32 -1.21
N GLY A 106 6.44 1.17 -0.58
CA GLY A 106 7.89 1.09 -0.77
C GLY A 106 8.26 1.04 -2.25
N ALA A 107 7.53 1.76 -3.09
CA ALA A 107 7.40 1.51 -4.51
C ALA A 107 7.83 2.71 -5.34
N THR A 108 8.01 2.46 -6.65
CA THR A 108 8.23 3.53 -7.64
C THR A 108 6.99 4.43 -7.79
N VAL A 109 7.20 5.60 -8.38
CA VAL A 109 6.09 6.46 -8.83
C VAL A 109 5.29 5.75 -9.95
N PRO A 110 4.00 6.06 -10.12
CA PRO A 110 3.21 5.46 -11.19
C PRO A 110 3.79 5.80 -12.56
N ARG A 111 3.84 4.80 -13.43
CA ARG A 111 4.42 4.88 -14.78
C ARG A 111 3.33 4.93 -15.86
N GLY A 112 2.13 5.40 -15.51
CA GLY A 112 0.96 5.33 -16.40
C GLY A 112 0.26 3.98 -16.37
N TRP A 113 0.69 3.06 -15.51
CA TRP A 113 0.15 1.71 -15.38
C TRP A 113 -1.35 1.69 -15.08
N GLN A 114 -1.85 2.65 -14.32
CA GLN A 114 -3.28 2.79 -14.02
C GLN A 114 -4.17 2.95 -15.27
N ARG A 115 -3.57 3.31 -16.41
CA ARG A 115 -4.29 3.41 -17.70
C ARG A 115 -4.31 2.08 -18.45
N THR A 116 -3.35 1.20 -18.19
CA THR A 116 -3.23 -0.12 -18.81
C THR A 116 -3.80 -1.21 -17.93
N TYR A 117 -3.60 -1.07 -16.62
CA TYR A 117 -4.00 -2.04 -15.59
C TYR A 117 -5.02 -1.39 -14.66
N PRO A 118 -6.33 -1.48 -14.96
CA PRO A 118 -7.37 -0.80 -14.19
C PRO A 118 -7.55 -1.34 -12.77
N ASN A 119 -6.94 -2.47 -12.45
CA ASN A 119 -6.86 -3.03 -11.10
C ASN A 119 -5.72 -2.43 -10.26
N MET A 120 -4.89 -1.57 -10.80
CA MET A 120 -3.95 -0.77 -10.03
C MET A 120 -4.71 0.35 -9.33
N LEU A 121 -4.95 0.19 -8.03
CA LEU A 121 -5.67 1.15 -7.21
C LEU A 121 -4.83 2.40 -6.95
N SER A 122 -3.63 2.19 -6.41
CA SER A 122 -2.73 3.28 -6.03
C SER A 122 -1.29 2.79 -5.92
N THR A 123 -0.38 3.75 -5.77
CA THR A 123 1.01 3.49 -5.35
C THR A 123 1.48 4.60 -4.42
N GLU A 124 2.30 4.26 -3.42
CA GLU A 124 2.89 5.24 -2.54
C GLU A 124 3.81 6.18 -3.33
N GLY A 125 5.00 5.76 -3.71
CA GLY A 125 5.97 6.53 -4.49
C GLY A 125 6.15 7.98 -4.03
N VAL A 126 6.14 8.22 -2.71
CA VAL A 126 6.18 9.53 -2.08
C VAL A 126 6.64 9.37 -0.62
N TYR A 127 7.16 10.42 -0.03
CA TYR A 127 7.24 10.52 1.43
C TYR A 127 5.85 10.86 1.99
N GLY A 128 5.11 9.84 2.42
CA GLY A 128 3.75 9.95 2.96
C GLY A 128 3.72 10.29 4.45
N ALA A 129 2.52 10.29 5.05
CA ALA A 129 2.32 10.68 6.44
C ALA A 129 3.01 9.75 7.46
N GLU A 130 3.31 8.51 7.11
CA GLU A 130 4.06 7.60 7.99
C GLU A 130 5.45 8.13 8.36
N TRP A 131 6.04 9.01 7.54
CA TRP A 131 7.34 9.62 7.78
C TRP A 131 7.35 10.57 8.97
N TYR A 132 6.18 11.02 9.46
CA TYR A 132 6.08 11.70 10.77
C TYR A 132 6.59 10.83 11.93
N ASN A 133 6.52 9.50 11.78
CA ASN A 133 7.05 8.56 12.76
C ASN A 133 8.55 8.28 12.58
N ASN A 134 9.02 8.29 11.36
CA ASN A 134 10.31 7.71 11.01
C ASN A 134 11.45 8.73 10.93
N VAL A 135 11.15 9.98 10.58
CA VAL A 135 12.17 11.01 10.33
C VAL A 135 11.80 12.34 10.96
N PRO A 136 12.56 12.80 11.98
CA PRO A 136 12.28 14.07 12.68
C PRO A 136 12.21 15.28 11.75
N THR A 137 13.10 15.34 10.75
CA THR A 137 13.17 16.44 9.79
C THR A 137 12.02 16.47 8.79
N PHE A 138 11.22 15.43 8.71
CA PHE A 138 10.04 15.41 7.85
C PHE A 138 8.97 16.37 8.36
N THR A 139 8.73 16.38 9.68
CA THR A 139 7.79 17.29 10.32
C THR A 139 8.03 18.76 9.91
N ASP A 140 9.28 19.21 9.95
CA ASP A 140 9.64 20.60 9.62
C ASP A 140 9.37 20.96 8.15
N LYS A 141 9.35 19.98 7.27
CA LYS A 141 9.20 20.15 5.81
C LYS A 141 7.80 19.81 5.31
N ALA A 142 7.00 19.13 6.11
CA ALA A 142 5.75 18.54 5.66
C ALA A 142 4.78 19.53 5.02
N ALA A 143 4.63 20.74 5.58
CA ALA A 143 3.74 21.76 5.03
C ALA A 143 4.12 22.17 3.60
N ALA A 144 5.41 22.44 3.36
CA ALA A 144 5.91 22.80 2.03
C ALA A 144 5.87 21.60 1.07
N HIS A 145 6.22 20.42 1.56
CA HIS A 145 6.12 19.15 0.81
C HIS A 145 4.68 18.92 0.33
N ASN A 146 3.71 18.95 1.24
CA ASN A 146 2.31 18.73 0.92
C ASN A 146 1.75 19.77 -0.07
N ALA A 147 2.18 21.03 0.03
CA ALA A 147 1.80 22.08 -0.93
C ALA A 147 2.42 21.89 -2.33
N THR A 148 3.52 21.12 -2.42
CA THR A 148 4.22 20.86 -3.70
C THR A 148 3.65 19.64 -4.42
N LEU A 149 3.19 18.62 -3.70
CA LEU A 149 2.77 17.34 -4.26
C LEU A 149 1.64 17.43 -5.31
N PRO A 150 0.62 18.29 -5.18
CA PRO A 150 -0.44 18.43 -6.18
C PRO A 150 0.07 18.82 -7.57
N PHE A 151 1.18 19.54 -7.61
CA PHE A 151 1.78 20.05 -8.85
C PHE A 151 2.93 19.20 -9.37
N THR A 152 3.29 18.16 -8.67
CA THR A 152 4.41 17.28 -9.00
C THR A 152 4.00 15.82 -9.01
N ARG A 153 3.96 15.17 -7.85
CA ARG A 153 3.69 13.74 -7.71
C ARG A 153 2.27 13.34 -8.16
N ASN A 154 1.24 14.11 -7.79
CA ASN A 154 -0.15 13.80 -8.16
C ASN A 154 -0.42 13.92 -9.65
N VAL A 155 0.34 14.76 -10.36
CA VAL A 155 0.17 14.96 -11.81
C VAL A 155 0.43 13.67 -12.61
N ILE A 156 1.23 12.76 -12.08
CA ILE A 156 1.65 11.53 -12.77
C ILE A 156 0.81 10.30 -12.43
N GLY A 157 -0.14 10.43 -11.51
CA GLY A 157 -1.06 9.32 -11.18
C GLY A 157 -1.44 9.25 -9.70
N PRO A 158 -2.24 8.24 -9.32
CA PRO A 158 -2.75 8.09 -7.97
C PRO A 158 -1.63 7.97 -6.95
N MET A 159 -1.87 8.44 -5.74
CA MET A 159 -0.88 8.52 -4.67
C MET A 159 -1.47 8.12 -3.34
N ASP A 160 -0.95 7.05 -2.75
CA ASP A 160 -1.31 6.66 -1.40
C ASP A 160 -0.40 7.36 -0.39
N TYR A 161 -0.80 8.55 0.02
CA TYR A 161 -0.09 9.40 0.99
C TYR A 161 -0.34 8.97 2.43
N THR A 162 -1.37 8.16 2.68
CA THR A 162 -1.84 7.80 4.03
C THR A 162 -2.15 9.02 4.92
N PRO A 163 -2.99 9.97 4.46
CA PRO A 163 -3.29 11.20 5.20
C PRO A 163 -4.09 10.95 6.47
N CYS A 164 -4.39 12.02 7.22
CA CYS A 164 -5.19 12.02 8.44
C CYS A 164 -4.46 11.53 9.69
N ALA A 165 -3.19 11.83 9.83
CA ALA A 165 -2.47 11.68 11.09
C ALA A 165 -2.83 12.83 12.04
N PHE A 166 -3.83 12.64 12.91
CA PHE A 166 -4.33 13.67 13.83
C PHE A 166 -3.64 13.68 15.20
N SER A 167 -2.79 12.70 15.47
CA SER A 167 -2.02 12.63 16.71
C SER A 167 -0.54 12.84 16.43
N ASP A 168 0.12 13.52 17.38
CA ASP A 168 1.58 13.53 17.42
C ASP A 168 2.05 12.17 17.89
N SER A 169 2.80 11.46 17.03
CA SER A 169 3.34 10.17 17.35
C SER A 169 4.74 10.32 17.95
N GLN A 170 5.79 10.11 17.16
CA GLN A 170 7.17 10.31 17.61
C GLN A 170 7.64 11.76 17.42
N HIS A 171 7.07 12.46 16.45
CA HIS A 171 7.46 13.84 16.12
C HIS A 171 6.22 14.71 15.93
N PRO A 172 6.12 15.83 16.68
CA PRO A 172 4.97 16.72 16.61
C PRO A 172 4.76 17.31 15.21
N HIS A 173 3.51 17.37 14.77
CA HIS A 173 3.13 18.09 13.57
C HIS A 173 3.28 19.59 13.77
N ILE A 174 3.75 20.28 12.73
CA ILE A 174 3.72 21.75 12.67
C ILE A 174 2.47 22.28 11.96
N THR A 175 1.70 21.38 11.35
CA THR A 175 0.45 21.65 10.66
C THR A 175 -0.76 21.48 11.58
N SER A 176 -1.90 22.02 11.17
CA SER A 176 -3.15 21.88 11.92
C SER A 176 -3.91 20.60 11.54
N HIS A 177 -4.85 20.17 12.38
CA HIS A 177 -5.81 19.11 12.03
C HIS A 177 -6.63 19.45 10.78
N ALA A 178 -6.92 20.73 10.54
CA ALA A 178 -7.59 21.16 9.31
C ALA A 178 -6.71 20.93 8.06
N HIS A 179 -5.39 21.11 8.17
CA HIS A 179 -4.45 20.77 7.11
C HIS A 179 -4.49 19.27 6.83
N GLU A 180 -4.36 18.43 7.86
CA GLU A 180 -4.41 16.96 7.71
C GLU A 180 -5.73 16.49 7.06
N LEU A 181 -6.85 17.06 7.48
CA LEU A 181 -8.15 16.76 6.89
C LEU A 181 -8.23 17.17 5.41
N ALA A 182 -7.68 18.34 5.06
CA ALA A 182 -7.68 18.83 3.69
C ALA A 182 -6.90 17.92 2.73
N LEU A 183 -5.87 17.22 3.22
CA LEU A 183 -5.08 16.29 2.40
C LEU A 183 -5.92 15.14 1.85
N THR A 184 -7.00 14.75 2.53
CA THR A 184 -7.90 13.69 2.04
C THR A 184 -8.66 14.08 0.78
N ALA A 185 -8.89 15.38 0.59
CA ALA A 185 -9.50 15.89 -0.63
C ALA A 185 -8.45 16.31 -1.68
N LEU A 186 -7.23 16.66 -1.23
CA LEU A 186 -6.17 17.13 -2.10
C LEU A 186 -5.41 15.98 -2.77
N PHE A 187 -5.16 14.89 -2.03
CA PHE A 187 -4.41 13.74 -2.50
C PHE A 187 -5.38 12.60 -2.81
N GLU A 188 -5.81 12.57 -4.06
CA GLU A 188 -6.66 11.47 -4.52
C GLU A 188 -5.84 10.18 -4.65
N SER A 189 -6.38 9.13 -4.06
CA SER A 189 -5.97 7.74 -4.26
C SER A 189 -7.14 6.97 -4.84
N GLY A 190 -6.89 6.03 -5.76
CA GLY A 190 -7.94 5.28 -6.46
C GLY A 190 -8.82 4.42 -5.54
#